data_4b0e4cb11d6c4c69ee9d1abcdd70501b
#
_entry.id   4b0e4cb11d6c4c69ee9d1abcdd70501b
#
_cell.length_a   1.000
_cell.length_b   1.000
_cell.length_c   1.000
_cell.angle_alpha   90.00
_cell.angle_beta   90.00
_cell.angle_gamma   90.00
#
_symmetry.space_group_name_H-M   'P 1'
#
loop_
_entity.id
_entity.type
_entity.pdbx_description
1 polymer ?
#
loop_
_entity_poly.entity_id
_entity_poly.type
_entity_poly.pdbx_seq_one_letter_code
_entity_poly.pdbx_strand_id
1 'polypeptide(L)'
;MLNERQRPRRDDEIELVDLVRGIWRQKVWVGLVAAPIVAAGVAYALMATPVYEVKLFVEPPTQNDIAQLNIGRGRESGLSPVTVKEVYETHLQALQSEAVRNTFFRDVYLPSLSEEQRRSSRDALYGGFNKALTVASVGNKGGSARYAISAVVSDPQQATKWLVAFNELAAESAKLEVIESSRSDMLIKAGNLESQINSAKSSAREEREDRIAQLKEALVVAKSVGLDKPPLISEGLSGQVCSAMGGALTYLRGSKALEAEIATLEARSSDEPFIKGLREKQEEVKFYRDLKLDPSAIRVFGKGDAVELPGQPIRPKKSFIVLLSLVLGLGAGFFIGIVKDFWSRRGAPKI
;
A
#
# COMPACT_ATOMS: atom_id res chain seq x y z
N MET A 1 -40.57 -43.01 -81.93
CA MET A 1 -40.54 -41.94 -80.95
C MET A 1 -40.55 -42.59 -79.58
N LEU A 2 -39.40 -42.93 -79.07
CA LEU A 2 -39.22 -43.53 -77.74
C LEU A 2 -38.43 -42.60 -76.82
N ASN A 3 -39.04 -42.24 -75.78
CA ASN A 3 -38.61 -41.30 -74.81
C ASN A 3 -37.69 -41.99 -73.76
N GLU A 4 -36.37 -41.85 -73.90
CA GLU A 4 -35.43 -42.33 -72.88
C GLU A 4 -35.47 -41.42 -71.68
N ARG A 5 -36.10 -41.87 -70.58
CA ARG A 5 -36.01 -41.26 -69.27
C ARG A 5 -34.62 -41.51 -68.69
N GLN A 6 -33.76 -40.50 -68.71
CA GLN A 6 -32.55 -40.48 -67.95
C GLN A 6 -32.91 -40.54 -66.42
N ARG A 7 -32.52 -41.62 -65.76
CA ARG A 7 -32.51 -41.72 -64.34
C ARG A 7 -31.33 -40.86 -63.79
N PRO A 8 -31.53 -39.98 -62.84
CA PRO A 8 -30.40 -39.30 -62.21
C PRO A 8 -29.60 -40.32 -61.42
N ARG A 9 -28.28 -40.33 -61.62
CA ARG A 9 -27.29 -41.05 -60.86
C ARG A 9 -27.36 -40.51 -59.43
N ARG A 10 -27.79 -41.32 -58.47
CA ARG A 10 -27.58 -41.19 -57.04
C ARG A 10 -26.18 -41.74 -56.69
N ASP A 11 -25.18 -41.05 -57.07
CA ASP A 11 -23.83 -41.33 -56.62
C ASP A 11 -23.37 -40.03 -55.94
N ASP A 12 -23.21 -40.05 -54.58
CA ASP A 12 -22.42 -39.20 -53.69
C ASP A 12 -23.14 -38.81 -52.37
N GLU A 13 -24.23 -39.42 -52.01
CA GLU A 13 -24.67 -39.34 -50.60
C GLU A 13 -23.87 -40.41 -49.84
N ILE A 14 -22.78 -40.00 -49.22
CA ILE A 14 -22.11 -40.80 -48.16
C ILE A 14 -23.14 -40.89 -47.04
N GLU A 15 -23.89 -42.00 -47.00
CA GLU A 15 -24.85 -42.25 -45.95
C GLU A 15 -24.08 -42.30 -44.62
N LEU A 16 -24.26 -41.29 -43.78
CA LEU A 16 -23.72 -41.24 -42.41
C LEU A 16 -23.95 -42.55 -41.65
N VAL A 17 -25.03 -43.26 -42.00
CA VAL A 17 -25.39 -44.58 -41.45
C VAL A 17 -24.37 -45.66 -41.84
N ASP A 18 -23.86 -45.65 -43.09
CA ASP A 18 -22.85 -46.62 -43.53
C ASP A 18 -21.46 -46.34 -42.90
N LEU A 19 -21.15 -45.08 -42.66
CA LEU A 19 -19.98 -44.68 -41.89
C LEU A 19 -20.07 -45.20 -40.45
N VAL A 20 -21.20 -45.00 -39.74
CA VAL A 20 -21.43 -45.49 -38.40
C VAL A 20 -21.40 -47.02 -38.35
N ARG A 21 -21.98 -47.72 -39.32
CA ARG A 21 -21.99 -49.20 -39.42
C ARG A 21 -20.57 -49.76 -39.71
N GLY A 22 -19.76 -49.08 -40.51
CA GLY A 22 -18.35 -49.41 -40.76
C GLY A 22 -17.50 -49.32 -39.46
N ILE A 23 -17.77 -48.31 -38.63
CA ILE A 23 -17.11 -48.09 -37.36
C ILE A 23 -17.48 -49.17 -36.33
N TRP A 24 -18.73 -49.51 -36.23
CA TRP A 24 -19.18 -50.59 -35.33
C TRP A 24 -18.52 -51.93 -35.66
N ARG A 25 -18.24 -52.19 -36.89
CA ARG A 25 -17.53 -53.37 -37.36
C ARG A 25 -16.07 -53.38 -36.97
N GLN A 26 -15.45 -52.20 -36.74
CA GLN A 26 -14.04 -52.05 -36.38
C GLN A 26 -13.82 -51.61 -34.92
N LYS A 27 -14.84 -51.70 -34.03
CA LYS A 27 -14.79 -51.33 -32.63
C LYS A 27 -13.55 -51.86 -31.87
N VAL A 28 -13.10 -53.06 -32.23
CA VAL A 28 -11.92 -53.71 -31.59
C VAL A 28 -10.63 -52.94 -31.94
N TRP A 29 -10.49 -52.48 -33.19
CA TRP A 29 -9.32 -51.71 -33.63
C TRP A 29 -9.33 -50.29 -33.06
N VAL A 30 -10.50 -49.65 -33.01
CA VAL A 30 -10.68 -48.37 -32.36
C VAL A 30 -10.31 -48.46 -30.87
N GLY A 31 -10.78 -49.51 -30.19
CA GLY A 31 -10.44 -49.77 -28.79
C GLY A 31 -8.96 -50.03 -28.56
N LEU A 32 -8.31 -50.81 -29.48
CA LEU A 32 -6.90 -51.19 -29.36
C LEU A 32 -5.96 -49.95 -29.55
N VAL A 33 -6.38 -48.96 -30.32
CA VAL A 33 -5.64 -47.68 -30.50
C VAL A 33 -5.97 -46.71 -29.39
N ALA A 34 -7.25 -46.60 -28.99
CA ALA A 34 -7.66 -45.66 -27.95
C ALA A 34 -7.14 -46.06 -26.56
N ALA A 35 -7.11 -47.34 -26.23
CA ALA A 35 -6.68 -47.82 -24.89
C ALA A 35 -5.28 -47.36 -24.48
N PRO A 36 -4.21 -47.50 -25.28
CA PRO A 36 -2.88 -47.03 -24.90
C PRO A 36 -2.79 -45.51 -24.76
N ILE A 37 -3.51 -44.73 -25.56
CA ILE A 37 -3.55 -43.26 -25.50
C ILE A 37 -4.22 -42.83 -24.17
N VAL A 38 -5.35 -43.44 -23.84
CA VAL A 38 -6.05 -43.17 -22.57
C VAL A 38 -5.20 -43.63 -21.37
N ALA A 39 -4.58 -44.80 -21.46
CA ALA A 39 -3.69 -45.31 -20.42
C ALA A 39 -2.49 -44.38 -20.18
N ALA A 40 -1.87 -43.87 -21.25
CA ALA A 40 -0.80 -42.88 -21.16
C ALA A 40 -1.28 -41.57 -20.54
N GLY A 41 -2.46 -41.08 -20.90
CA GLY A 41 -3.08 -39.88 -20.28
C GLY A 41 -3.37 -40.04 -18.79
N VAL A 42 -3.90 -41.22 -18.39
CA VAL A 42 -4.15 -41.54 -16.99
C VAL A 42 -2.84 -41.67 -16.21
N ALA A 43 -1.84 -42.37 -16.76
CA ALA A 43 -0.52 -42.50 -16.16
C ALA A 43 0.13 -41.12 -15.93
N TYR A 44 0.09 -40.24 -16.94
CA TYR A 44 0.57 -38.87 -16.80
C TYR A 44 -0.20 -38.10 -15.72
N ALA A 45 -1.53 -38.19 -15.69
CA ALA A 45 -2.35 -37.50 -14.68
C ALA A 45 -2.09 -37.97 -13.23
N LEU A 46 -1.62 -39.21 -13.05
CA LEU A 46 -1.26 -39.79 -11.76
C LEU A 46 0.19 -39.47 -11.35
N MET A 47 1.11 -39.43 -12.32
CA MET A 47 2.54 -39.18 -12.07
C MET A 47 2.91 -37.71 -11.99
N ALA A 48 2.11 -36.82 -12.58
CA ALA A 48 2.40 -35.38 -12.56
C ALA A 48 2.30 -34.82 -11.14
N THR A 49 3.33 -34.07 -10.73
CA THR A 49 3.41 -33.44 -9.40
C THR A 49 2.27 -32.47 -9.19
N PRO A 50 1.49 -32.62 -8.10
CA PRO A 50 0.40 -31.70 -7.82
C PRO A 50 0.97 -30.32 -7.44
N VAL A 51 0.29 -29.26 -7.90
CA VAL A 51 0.63 -27.88 -7.59
C VAL A 51 -0.57 -27.24 -6.91
N TYR A 52 -0.31 -26.56 -5.80
CA TYR A 52 -1.31 -25.93 -4.95
C TYR A 52 -1.16 -24.41 -5.01
N GLU A 53 -2.28 -23.71 -4.91
CA GLU A 53 -2.31 -22.26 -4.70
C GLU A 53 -2.75 -21.99 -3.28
N VAL A 54 -1.86 -21.42 -2.48
CA VAL A 54 -2.15 -20.98 -1.11
C VAL A 54 -2.35 -19.48 -1.15
N LYS A 55 -3.36 -18.97 -0.43
CA LYS A 55 -3.69 -17.55 -0.38
C LYS A 55 -3.63 -17.04 1.05
N LEU A 56 -3.02 -15.87 1.21
CA LEU A 56 -3.03 -15.08 2.43
C LEU A 56 -3.81 -13.79 2.14
N PHE A 57 -4.92 -13.58 2.84
CA PHE A 57 -5.70 -12.35 2.72
C PHE A 57 -5.16 -11.29 3.67
N VAL A 58 -4.84 -10.13 3.11
CA VAL A 58 -4.33 -9.00 3.88
C VAL A 58 -5.49 -8.08 4.24
N GLU A 59 -5.66 -7.81 5.52
CA GLU A 59 -6.72 -6.94 6.04
C GLU A 59 -6.13 -5.61 6.56
N PRO A 60 -6.89 -4.50 6.51
CA PRO A 60 -6.43 -3.24 7.04
C PRO A 60 -6.25 -3.31 8.57
N PRO A 61 -5.31 -2.53 9.16
CA PRO A 61 -5.14 -2.43 10.59
C PRO A 61 -6.35 -1.78 11.25
N THR A 62 -6.47 -1.91 12.56
CA THR A 62 -7.49 -1.22 13.35
C THR A 62 -7.01 0.17 13.76
N GLN A 63 -7.93 1.04 14.21
CA GLN A 63 -7.56 2.33 14.79
C GLN A 63 -6.62 2.19 16.00
N ASN A 64 -6.76 1.13 16.78
CA ASN A 64 -5.90 0.88 17.91
C ASN A 64 -4.47 0.51 17.50
N ASP A 65 -4.30 -0.19 16.38
CA ASP A 65 -3.00 -0.58 15.83
C ASP A 65 -2.15 0.62 15.36
N ILE A 66 -2.81 1.74 15.04
CA ILE A 66 -2.17 2.98 14.58
C ILE A 66 -2.25 4.13 15.61
N ALA A 67 -2.78 3.87 16.81
CA ALA A 67 -3.01 4.90 17.82
C ALA A 67 -1.73 5.68 18.20
N GLN A 68 -0.60 4.99 18.24
CA GLN A 68 0.72 5.58 18.50
C GLN A 68 1.11 6.67 17.49
N LEU A 69 0.75 6.48 16.19
CA LEU A 69 1.04 7.45 15.14
C LEU A 69 0.24 8.75 15.28
N ASN A 70 -0.84 8.71 16.07
CA ASN A 70 -1.74 9.84 16.26
C ASN A 70 -1.49 10.62 17.57
N ILE A 71 -0.47 10.25 18.35
CA ILE A 71 -0.09 11.01 19.53
C ILE A 71 0.38 12.40 19.10
N GLY A 72 -0.19 13.44 19.71
CA GLY A 72 0.11 14.84 19.40
C GLY A 72 -0.46 15.33 18.06
N ARG A 73 -1.28 14.55 17.37
CA ARG A 73 -2.00 14.94 16.16
C ARG A 73 -3.45 15.32 16.47
N GLY A 74 -4.01 16.25 15.73
CA GLY A 74 -5.39 16.68 15.89
C GLY A 74 -5.58 18.12 15.46
N ARG A 75 -6.81 18.63 15.60
CA ARG A 75 -7.19 19.97 15.13
C ARG A 75 -6.36 21.08 15.77
N GLU A 76 -6.06 20.98 17.05
CA GLU A 76 -5.29 22.00 17.80
C GLU A 76 -3.81 22.00 17.41
N SER A 77 -3.24 20.84 17.11
CA SER A 77 -1.85 20.71 16.71
C SER A 77 -1.57 21.20 15.27
N GLY A 78 -2.60 21.26 14.43
CA GLY A 78 -2.46 21.51 13.00
C GLY A 78 -1.82 20.35 12.20
N LEU A 79 -1.55 19.21 12.85
CA LEU A 79 -1.14 17.98 12.21
C LEU A 79 -2.36 17.10 11.97
N SER A 80 -2.61 16.72 10.72
CA SER A 80 -3.71 15.81 10.38
C SER A 80 -3.49 14.43 11.02
N PRO A 81 -4.54 13.79 11.56
CA PRO A 81 -4.44 12.41 12.02
C PRO A 81 -4.09 11.47 10.87
N VAL A 82 -3.19 10.53 11.13
CA VAL A 82 -2.88 9.42 10.22
C VAL A 82 -4.07 8.47 10.21
N THR A 83 -4.53 8.11 9.03
CA THR A 83 -5.70 7.24 8.85
C THR A 83 -5.31 5.77 8.66
N VAL A 84 -6.21 4.87 9.02
CA VAL A 84 -6.06 3.42 8.74
C VAL A 84 -5.82 3.18 7.26
N LYS A 85 -6.49 3.94 6.41
CA LYS A 85 -6.36 3.83 4.95
C LYS A 85 -4.94 4.14 4.48
N GLU A 86 -4.35 5.24 4.93
CA GLU A 86 -2.98 5.63 4.57
C GLU A 86 -1.95 4.58 5.00
N VAL A 87 -2.05 4.10 6.24
CA VAL A 87 -1.15 3.06 6.75
C VAL A 87 -1.28 1.76 5.96
N TYR A 88 -2.51 1.38 5.63
CA TYR A 88 -2.77 0.19 4.83
C TYR A 88 -2.27 0.32 3.39
N GLU A 89 -2.45 1.49 2.77
CA GLU A 89 -1.93 1.78 1.42
C GLU A 89 -0.40 1.70 1.37
N THR A 90 0.30 2.21 2.41
CA THR A 90 1.76 2.07 2.53
C THR A 90 2.17 0.60 2.61
N HIS A 91 1.43 -0.23 3.37
CA HIS A 91 1.70 -1.67 3.41
C HIS A 91 1.46 -2.35 2.06
N LEU A 92 0.40 -1.99 1.35
CA LEU A 92 0.13 -2.52 0.00
C LEU A 92 1.21 -2.11 -1.01
N GLN A 93 1.74 -0.90 -0.90
CA GLN A 93 2.88 -0.44 -1.71
C GLN A 93 4.15 -1.24 -1.39
N ALA A 94 4.41 -1.51 -0.11
CA ALA A 94 5.54 -2.34 0.30
C ALA A 94 5.43 -3.78 -0.25
N LEU A 95 4.23 -4.39 -0.25
CA LEU A 95 3.98 -5.70 -0.87
C LEU A 95 4.26 -5.74 -2.38
N GLN A 96 4.15 -4.60 -3.06
CA GLN A 96 4.44 -4.46 -4.48
C GLN A 96 5.86 -3.93 -4.75
N SER A 97 6.59 -3.56 -3.71
CA SER A 97 7.93 -2.99 -3.83
C SER A 97 8.93 -4.01 -4.36
N GLU A 98 9.67 -3.60 -5.39
CA GLU A 98 10.74 -4.41 -5.96
C GLU A 98 11.88 -4.65 -4.94
N ALA A 99 12.14 -3.70 -4.05
CA ALA A 99 13.13 -3.84 -2.98
C ALA A 99 12.77 -4.97 -2.01
N VAL A 100 11.50 -5.03 -1.57
CA VAL A 100 10.98 -6.10 -0.71
C VAL A 100 11.04 -7.44 -1.43
N ARG A 101 10.61 -7.49 -2.70
CA ARG A 101 10.65 -8.71 -3.53
C ARG A 101 12.06 -9.24 -3.71
N ASN A 102 13.02 -8.37 -3.99
CA ASN A 102 14.44 -8.74 -4.15
C ASN A 102 15.06 -9.24 -2.84
N THR A 103 14.73 -8.60 -1.72
CA THR A 103 15.18 -9.03 -0.39
C THR A 103 14.62 -10.42 -0.07
N PHE A 104 13.31 -10.61 -0.24
CA PHE A 104 12.67 -11.92 -0.03
C PHE A 104 13.24 -13.00 -0.95
N PHE A 105 13.44 -12.69 -2.24
CA PHE A 105 14.04 -13.61 -3.20
C PHE A 105 15.42 -14.09 -2.76
N ARG A 106 16.27 -13.15 -2.31
CA ARG A 106 17.64 -13.47 -1.89
C ARG A 106 17.70 -14.22 -0.57
N ASP A 107 16.90 -13.78 0.42
CA ASP A 107 17.09 -14.20 1.81
C ASP A 107 16.16 -15.37 2.21
N VAL A 108 15.05 -15.59 1.48
CA VAL A 108 14.08 -16.65 1.78
C VAL A 108 13.89 -17.61 0.62
N TYR A 109 13.65 -17.11 -0.59
CA TYR A 109 13.32 -17.96 -1.73
C TYR A 109 14.53 -18.76 -2.21
N LEU A 110 15.65 -18.13 -2.51
CA LEU A 110 16.87 -18.83 -2.96
C LEU A 110 17.37 -19.89 -1.98
N PRO A 111 17.45 -19.63 -0.65
CA PRO A 111 17.85 -20.66 0.30
C PRO A 111 16.89 -21.86 0.39
N SER A 112 15.61 -21.64 0.08
CA SER A 112 14.58 -22.69 0.14
C SER A 112 14.61 -23.65 -1.06
N LEU A 113 15.32 -23.31 -2.14
CA LEU A 113 15.45 -24.14 -3.33
C LEU A 113 16.49 -25.26 -3.12
N SER A 114 16.28 -26.41 -3.79
CA SER A 114 17.26 -27.48 -3.86
C SER A 114 18.50 -27.05 -4.67
N GLU A 115 19.63 -27.74 -4.46
CA GLU A 115 20.87 -27.44 -5.22
C GLU A 115 20.69 -27.58 -6.74
N GLU A 116 19.88 -28.55 -7.17
CA GLU A 116 19.56 -28.72 -8.59
C GLU A 116 18.80 -27.53 -9.17
N GLN A 117 17.81 -27.03 -8.42
CA GLN A 117 17.03 -25.86 -8.83
C GLN A 117 17.91 -24.59 -8.89
N ARG A 118 18.83 -24.43 -7.96
CA ARG A 118 19.77 -23.27 -7.91
C ARG A 118 20.76 -23.21 -9.06
N ARG A 119 20.97 -24.30 -9.82
CA ARG A 119 21.85 -24.31 -11.01
C ARG A 119 21.33 -23.48 -12.17
N SER A 120 20.06 -23.11 -12.16
CA SER A 120 19.48 -22.20 -13.17
C SER A 120 20.05 -20.78 -13.07
N SER A 121 19.97 -20.02 -14.17
CA SER A 121 20.40 -18.62 -14.15
C SER A 121 19.57 -17.81 -13.16
N ARG A 122 20.18 -16.78 -12.57
CA ARG A 122 19.49 -15.91 -11.59
C ARG A 122 18.21 -15.30 -12.16
N ASP A 123 18.24 -14.91 -13.44
CA ASP A 123 17.08 -14.32 -14.12
C ASP A 123 15.94 -15.33 -14.30
N ALA A 124 16.27 -16.58 -14.62
CA ALA A 124 15.28 -17.66 -14.71
C ALA A 124 14.66 -17.98 -13.34
N LEU A 125 15.46 -17.99 -12.27
CA LEU A 125 14.99 -18.18 -10.90
C LEU A 125 14.10 -17.02 -10.46
N TYR A 126 14.48 -15.77 -10.75
CA TYR A 126 13.68 -14.61 -10.44
C TYR A 126 12.37 -14.57 -11.22
N GLY A 127 12.42 -14.93 -12.51
CA GLY A 127 11.20 -15.11 -13.32
C GLY A 127 10.28 -16.21 -12.79
N GLY A 128 10.85 -17.32 -12.29
CA GLY A 128 10.12 -18.39 -11.60
C GLY A 128 9.46 -17.90 -10.31
N PHE A 129 10.20 -17.18 -9.48
CA PHE A 129 9.71 -16.55 -8.26
C PHE A 129 8.54 -15.61 -8.52
N ASN A 130 8.65 -14.72 -9.52
CA ASN A 130 7.58 -13.78 -9.87
C ASN A 130 6.30 -14.45 -10.37
N LYS A 131 6.41 -15.66 -10.93
CA LYS A 131 5.25 -16.50 -11.31
C LYS A 131 4.68 -17.27 -10.12
N ALA A 132 5.56 -17.65 -9.17
CA ALA A 132 5.16 -18.43 -8.00
C ALA A 132 4.50 -17.56 -6.93
N LEU A 133 4.94 -16.30 -6.74
CA LEU A 133 4.43 -15.39 -5.72
C LEU A 133 3.80 -14.15 -6.38
N THR A 134 2.49 -13.99 -6.19
CA THR A 134 1.72 -12.88 -6.78
C THR A 134 0.89 -12.16 -5.74
N VAL A 135 0.74 -10.85 -5.91
CA VAL A 135 -0.12 -9.98 -5.08
C VAL A 135 -1.22 -9.43 -5.97
N ALA A 136 -2.47 -9.68 -5.61
CA ALA A 136 -3.62 -9.26 -6.41
C ALA A 136 -4.77 -8.75 -5.55
N SER A 137 -5.54 -7.81 -6.09
CA SER A 137 -6.82 -7.40 -5.52
C SER A 137 -7.88 -8.49 -5.74
N VAL A 138 -8.52 -8.91 -4.67
CA VAL A 138 -9.59 -9.92 -4.70
C VAL A 138 -10.92 -9.23 -4.42
N GLY A 139 -11.61 -8.81 -5.47
CA GLY A 139 -13.00 -8.37 -5.50
C GLY A 139 -13.48 -7.46 -4.36
N ASN A 140 -14.35 -6.55 -4.68
CA ASN A 140 -14.92 -5.60 -3.73
C ASN A 140 -16.27 -6.15 -3.19
N LYS A 141 -16.26 -6.93 -2.12
CA LYS A 141 -17.50 -7.25 -1.39
C LYS A 141 -17.58 -6.37 -0.13
N GLY A 142 -18.24 -5.22 -0.25
CA GLY A 142 -18.55 -4.38 0.92
C GLY A 142 -17.67 -3.15 1.14
N GLY A 143 -17.07 -2.54 0.08
CA GLY A 143 -16.54 -1.16 0.16
C GLY A 143 -15.02 -1.02 0.31
N SER A 144 -14.28 -2.03 0.73
CA SER A 144 -12.81 -2.00 0.76
C SER A 144 -12.23 -3.09 -0.14
N ALA A 145 -11.27 -2.73 -0.99
CA ALA A 145 -10.55 -3.70 -1.81
C ALA A 145 -9.77 -4.65 -0.89
N ARG A 146 -10.08 -5.95 -0.93
CA ARG A 146 -9.28 -6.97 -0.24
C ARG A 146 -8.14 -7.38 -1.15
N TYR A 147 -6.97 -7.52 -0.58
CA TYR A 147 -5.79 -8.00 -1.29
C TYR A 147 -5.43 -9.39 -0.81
N ALA A 148 -4.93 -10.19 -1.73
CA ALA A 148 -4.41 -11.51 -1.41
C ALA A 148 -3.00 -11.67 -1.97
N ILE A 149 -2.13 -12.22 -1.17
CA ILE A 149 -0.82 -12.73 -1.59
C ILE A 149 -1.03 -14.20 -1.90
N SER A 150 -0.68 -14.64 -3.10
CA SER A 150 -0.84 -16.04 -3.54
C SER A 150 0.52 -16.66 -3.81
N ALA A 151 0.73 -17.89 -3.34
CA ALA A 151 1.89 -18.69 -3.68
C ALA A 151 1.47 -19.99 -4.38
N VAL A 152 2.09 -20.27 -5.53
CA VAL A 152 1.80 -21.43 -6.38
C VAL A 152 3.01 -22.37 -6.37
N VAL A 153 2.96 -23.42 -5.55
CA VAL A 153 4.05 -24.37 -5.34
C VAL A 153 3.52 -25.80 -5.11
N SER A 154 4.41 -26.78 -5.12
CA SER A 154 4.05 -28.19 -4.90
C SER A 154 3.82 -28.52 -3.42
N ASP A 155 4.45 -27.80 -2.50
CA ASP A 155 4.31 -27.99 -1.05
C ASP A 155 3.49 -26.83 -0.42
N PRO A 156 2.25 -27.09 0.04
CA PRO A 156 1.41 -26.08 0.67
C PRO A 156 2.00 -25.52 1.98
N GLN A 157 2.79 -26.30 2.71
CA GLN A 157 3.40 -25.84 3.97
C GLN A 157 4.52 -24.84 3.68
N GLN A 158 5.32 -25.09 2.65
CA GLN A 158 6.34 -24.14 2.19
C GLN A 158 5.70 -22.86 1.67
N ALA A 159 4.60 -22.96 0.91
CA ALA A 159 3.83 -21.80 0.47
C ALA A 159 3.38 -20.93 1.64
N THR A 160 2.80 -21.54 2.67
CA THR A 160 2.36 -20.82 3.87
C THR A 160 3.50 -20.06 4.53
N LYS A 161 4.66 -20.70 4.72
CA LYS A 161 5.84 -20.05 5.29
C LYS A 161 6.30 -18.87 4.44
N TRP A 162 6.28 -19.01 3.12
CA TRP A 162 6.65 -17.92 2.22
C TRP A 162 5.68 -16.74 2.29
N LEU A 163 4.37 -17.02 2.31
CA LEU A 163 3.35 -15.96 2.37
C LEU A 163 3.45 -15.16 3.66
N VAL A 164 3.59 -15.84 4.81
CA VAL A 164 3.75 -15.18 6.11
C VAL A 164 5.04 -14.37 6.15
N ALA A 165 6.17 -14.96 5.77
CA ALA A 165 7.45 -14.26 5.78
C ALA A 165 7.51 -13.07 4.81
N PHE A 166 6.87 -13.18 3.64
CA PHE A 166 6.77 -12.08 2.68
C PHE A 166 5.91 -10.94 3.20
N ASN A 167 4.75 -11.27 3.81
CA ASN A 167 3.88 -10.28 4.43
C ASN A 167 4.56 -9.56 5.61
N GLU A 168 5.28 -10.29 6.45
CA GLU A 168 6.04 -9.71 7.58
C GLU A 168 7.16 -8.80 7.10
N LEU A 169 7.92 -9.20 6.07
CA LEU A 169 8.98 -8.37 5.49
C LEU A 169 8.43 -7.07 4.90
N ALA A 170 7.31 -7.15 4.19
CA ALA A 170 6.63 -5.97 3.65
C ALA A 170 6.07 -5.08 4.78
N ALA A 171 5.52 -5.70 5.82
CA ALA A 171 4.99 -4.98 6.97
C ALA A 171 6.08 -4.23 7.74
N GLU A 172 7.25 -4.83 7.91
CA GLU A 172 8.38 -4.16 8.58
C GLU A 172 8.88 -2.98 7.76
N SER A 173 8.98 -3.13 6.43
CA SER A 173 9.32 -2.02 5.53
C SER A 173 8.30 -0.88 5.60
N ALA A 174 7.01 -1.20 5.54
CA ALA A 174 5.93 -0.22 5.64
C ALA A 174 5.89 0.47 7.01
N LYS A 175 6.12 -0.27 8.08
CA LYS A 175 6.17 0.26 9.45
C LYS A 175 7.28 1.29 9.60
N LEU A 176 8.47 0.99 9.12
CA LEU A 176 9.59 1.93 9.13
C LEU A 176 9.26 3.22 8.37
N GLU A 177 8.66 3.09 7.19
CA GLU A 177 8.26 4.24 6.35
C GLU A 177 7.23 5.12 7.06
N VAL A 178 6.19 4.53 7.64
CA VAL A 178 5.12 5.27 8.35
C VAL A 178 5.66 5.96 9.59
N ILE A 179 6.56 5.31 10.36
CA ILE A 179 7.20 5.90 11.53
C ILE A 179 8.09 7.07 11.13
N GLU A 180 8.90 6.90 10.08
CA GLU A 180 9.80 7.94 9.58
C GLU A 180 9.01 9.16 9.06
N SER A 181 7.95 8.92 8.29
CA SER A 181 7.05 9.98 7.83
C SER A 181 6.42 10.73 9.01
N SER A 182 5.88 10.00 9.99
CA SER A 182 5.28 10.62 11.18
C SER A 182 6.28 11.44 11.98
N ARG A 183 7.51 10.94 12.12
CA ARG A 183 8.60 11.66 12.80
C ARG A 183 8.99 12.93 12.04
N SER A 184 9.07 12.85 10.72
CA SER A 184 9.36 14.00 9.86
C SER A 184 8.33 15.11 10.04
N ASP A 185 7.04 14.77 10.05
CA ASP A 185 5.96 15.73 10.28
C ASP A 185 6.11 16.44 11.63
N MET A 186 6.41 15.69 12.69
CA MET A 186 6.62 16.24 14.04
C MET A 186 7.83 17.18 14.11
N LEU A 187 8.93 16.82 13.45
CA LEU A 187 10.13 17.66 13.38
C LEU A 187 9.90 18.94 12.57
N ILE A 188 9.15 18.86 11.47
CA ILE A 188 8.73 20.03 10.67
C ILE A 188 7.86 20.95 11.54
N LYS A 189 6.90 20.40 12.29
CA LYS A 189 6.06 21.17 13.20
C LYS A 189 6.89 21.88 14.26
N ALA A 190 7.81 21.17 14.92
CA ALA A 190 8.72 21.75 15.91
C ALA A 190 9.56 22.90 15.32
N GLY A 191 10.12 22.72 14.13
CA GLY A 191 10.88 23.75 13.43
C GLY A 191 10.05 24.99 13.09
N ASN A 192 8.80 24.79 12.67
CA ASN A 192 7.88 25.90 12.41
C ASN A 192 7.55 26.68 13.69
N LEU A 193 7.32 26.00 14.80
CA LEU A 193 7.09 26.64 16.09
C LEU A 193 8.33 27.41 16.59
N GLU A 194 9.52 26.87 16.40
CA GLU A 194 10.77 27.57 16.73
C GLU A 194 10.97 28.82 15.90
N SER A 195 10.64 28.76 14.62
CA SER A 195 10.67 29.95 13.76
C SER A 195 9.70 31.03 14.25
N GLN A 196 8.49 30.63 14.67
CA GLN A 196 7.51 31.55 15.25
C GLN A 196 8.01 32.15 16.59
N ILE A 197 8.63 31.34 17.45
CA ILE A 197 9.22 31.78 18.72
C ILE A 197 10.31 32.83 18.45
N ASN A 198 11.22 32.56 17.54
CA ASN A 198 12.31 33.45 17.19
C ASN A 198 11.78 34.77 16.60
N SER A 199 10.79 34.70 15.72
CA SER A 199 10.13 35.91 15.18
C SER A 199 9.45 36.72 16.27
N ALA A 200 8.72 36.05 17.21
CA ALA A 200 8.06 36.74 18.30
C ALA A 200 9.07 37.43 19.26
N LYS A 201 10.23 36.80 19.52
CA LYS A 201 11.31 37.40 20.29
C LYS A 201 11.92 38.63 19.61
N SER A 202 12.14 38.55 18.27
CA SER A 202 12.64 39.66 17.48
C SER A 202 11.67 40.83 17.52
N SER A 203 10.37 40.57 17.21
CA SER A 203 9.32 41.60 17.25
C SER A 203 9.18 42.26 18.64
N ALA A 204 9.21 41.47 19.72
CA ALA A 204 9.11 42.03 21.08
C ALA A 204 10.31 42.92 21.40
N ARG A 205 11.50 42.59 20.92
CA ARG A 205 12.68 43.45 21.08
C ARG A 205 12.54 44.74 20.25
N GLU A 206 12.15 44.65 19.01
CA GLU A 206 11.92 45.81 18.15
C GLU A 206 10.84 46.75 18.71
N GLU A 207 9.71 46.17 19.17
CA GLU A 207 8.63 46.92 19.84
C GLU A 207 9.14 47.67 21.09
N ARG A 208 10.05 47.05 21.89
CA ARG A 208 10.67 47.69 23.04
C ARG A 208 11.58 48.83 22.62
N GLU A 209 12.39 48.67 21.59
CA GLU A 209 13.32 49.67 21.06
C GLU A 209 12.52 50.87 20.51
N ASP A 210 11.44 50.62 19.72
CA ASP A 210 10.52 51.63 19.23
C ASP A 210 9.84 52.39 20.39
N ARG A 211 9.41 51.66 21.41
CA ARG A 211 8.80 52.28 22.58
C ARG A 211 9.76 53.19 23.32
N ILE A 212 11.02 52.81 23.48
CA ILE A 212 12.07 53.63 24.07
C ILE A 212 12.27 54.90 23.23
N ALA A 213 12.29 54.80 21.89
CA ALA A 213 12.41 55.98 21.00
C ALA A 213 11.24 56.94 21.19
N GLN A 214 9.99 56.44 21.18
CA GLN A 214 8.78 57.22 21.39
C GLN A 214 8.77 57.93 22.76
N LEU A 215 9.21 57.21 23.83
CA LEU A 215 9.30 57.78 25.18
C LEU A 215 10.37 58.86 25.28
N LYS A 216 11.50 58.70 24.59
CA LYS A 216 12.56 59.72 24.54
C LYS A 216 12.06 61.00 23.83
N GLU A 217 11.32 60.90 22.72
CA GLU A 217 10.70 62.07 22.09
C GLU A 217 9.71 62.75 23.01
N ALA A 218 8.81 61.99 23.65
CA ALA A 218 7.86 62.54 24.63
C ALA A 218 8.55 63.18 25.83
N LEU A 219 9.70 62.66 26.25
CA LEU A 219 10.50 63.23 27.35
C LEU A 219 11.07 64.61 26.95
N VAL A 220 11.55 64.78 25.71
CA VAL A 220 12.00 66.07 25.20
C VAL A 220 10.87 67.10 25.25
N VAL A 221 9.67 66.74 24.83
CA VAL A 221 8.48 67.65 24.88
C VAL A 221 8.14 67.96 26.35
N ALA A 222 8.05 66.96 27.22
CA ALA A 222 7.72 67.16 28.64
C ALA A 222 8.69 68.13 29.34
N LYS A 223 10.00 68.00 29.05
CA LYS A 223 11.05 68.87 29.58
C LYS A 223 10.91 70.29 29.00
N SER A 224 10.60 70.44 27.72
CA SER A 224 10.49 71.74 27.07
C SER A 224 9.32 72.59 27.62
N VAL A 225 8.25 71.93 28.07
CA VAL A 225 7.06 72.58 28.67
C VAL A 225 7.12 72.60 30.19
N GLY A 226 8.24 72.14 30.84
CA GLY A 226 8.43 72.14 32.28
C GLY A 226 7.51 71.20 33.06
N LEU A 227 7.04 70.09 32.40
CA LEU A 227 6.10 69.15 33.02
C LEU A 227 6.83 68.03 33.72
N ASP A 228 7.11 68.17 35.02
CA ASP A 228 7.82 67.14 35.83
C ASP A 228 6.91 66.02 36.30
N LYS A 229 5.63 66.31 36.59
CA LYS A 229 4.61 65.36 37.05
C LYS A 229 3.33 65.49 36.20
N PRO A 230 2.50 64.41 36.17
CA PRO A 230 1.21 64.51 35.48
C PRO A 230 0.39 65.68 36.00
N PRO A 231 -0.29 66.44 35.09
CA PRO A 231 -1.18 67.52 35.54
C PRO A 231 -2.34 66.97 36.37
N LEU A 232 -2.77 67.69 37.39
CA LEU A 232 -3.98 67.34 38.15
C LEU A 232 -5.20 67.57 37.28
N ILE A 233 -5.85 66.50 36.85
CA ILE A 233 -7.02 66.52 35.95
C ILE A 233 -8.27 66.37 36.80
N SER A 234 -9.26 67.24 36.65
CA SER A 234 -10.55 67.16 37.37
C SER A 234 -11.30 65.87 36.97
N GLU A 235 -12.06 65.29 37.88
CA GLU A 235 -12.68 63.92 37.80
C GLU A 235 -13.57 63.68 36.54
N GLY A 236 -14.06 64.69 35.85
CA GLY A 236 -14.93 64.54 34.67
C GLY A 236 -14.23 64.19 33.35
N LEU A 237 -12.90 64.29 33.23
CA LEU A 237 -12.12 64.07 32.00
C LEU A 237 -11.11 62.93 32.12
N SER A 238 -11.04 62.26 33.28
CA SER A 238 -10.00 61.29 33.59
C SER A 238 -9.90 60.10 32.64
N GLY A 239 -11.02 59.54 32.17
CA GLY A 239 -11.01 58.35 31.30
C GLY A 239 -10.49 58.62 29.86
N GLN A 240 -10.83 59.74 29.28
CA GLN A 240 -10.39 60.12 27.92
C GLN A 240 -8.92 60.55 27.88
N VAL A 241 -8.47 61.26 28.91
CA VAL A 241 -7.06 61.68 29.02
C VAL A 241 -6.14 60.55 29.36
N CYS A 242 -6.55 59.60 30.20
CA CYS A 242 -5.77 58.39 30.46
C CYS A 242 -5.51 57.53 29.23
N SER A 243 -6.52 57.37 28.33
CA SER A 243 -6.32 56.66 27.06
C SER A 243 -5.44 57.45 26.07
N ALA A 244 -5.51 58.79 26.07
CA ALA A 244 -4.68 59.64 25.22
C ALA A 244 -3.21 59.73 25.71
N MET A 245 -2.92 59.50 27.00
CA MET A 245 -1.57 59.44 27.56
C MET A 245 -0.73 58.25 27.05
N GLY A 246 -1.34 57.27 26.39
CA GLY A 246 -0.67 56.17 25.72
C GLY A 246 -0.23 56.44 24.26
N GLY A 247 -0.69 57.59 23.69
CA GLY A 247 -0.43 57.97 22.29
C GLY A 247 0.23 59.33 22.16
N ALA A 248 -0.38 60.23 21.36
CA ALA A 248 0.15 61.56 21.05
C ALA A 248 0.39 62.45 22.28
N LEU A 249 -0.28 62.20 23.38
CA LEU A 249 -0.18 62.98 24.65
C LEU A 249 0.71 62.27 25.70
N THR A 250 1.61 61.35 25.30
CA THR A 250 2.52 60.64 26.21
C THR A 250 3.36 61.58 27.09
N TYR A 251 3.72 62.77 26.59
CA TYR A 251 4.45 63.77 27.36
C TYR A 251 3.70 64.29 28.63
N LEU A 252 2.37 64.19 28.67
CA LEU A 252 1.55 64.55 29.84
C LEU A 252 1.82 63.67 31.08
N ARG A 253 2.52 62.52 30.93
CA ARG A 253 2.93 61.64 32.03
C ARG A 253 4.02 62.31 32.92
N GLY A 254 4.66 63.33 32.45
CA GLY A 254 5.71 64.09 33.13
C GLY A 254 7.09 63.47 32.93
N SER A 255 8.12 64.32 33.02
CA SER A 255 9.51 63.93 32.73
C SER A 255 10.03 62.83 33.66
N LYS A 256 9.69 62.85 34.95
CA LYS A 256 10.15 61.85 35.91
C LYS A 256 9.61 60.45 35.67
N ALA A 257 8.35 60.35 35.26
CA ALA A 257 7.75 59.05 34.94
C ALA A 257 8.32 58.48 33.62
N LEU A 258 8.52 59.34 32.63
CA LEU A 258 9.12 58.93 31.35
C LEU A 258 10.56 58.48 31.51
N GLU A 259 11.40 59.16 32.30
CA GLU A 259 12.76 58.77 32.59
C GLU A 259 12.84 57.41 33.29
N ALA A 260 11.95 57.18 34.28
CA ALA A 260 11.90 55.88 34.98
C ALA A 260 11.47 54.73 34.05
N GLU A 261 10.48 54.96 33.16
CA GLU A 261 10.05 53.97 32.21
C GLU A 261 11.14 53.65 31.17
N ILE A 262 11.82 54.67 30.63
CA ILE A 262 12.96 54.48 29.71
C ILE A 262 14.06 53.68 30.39
N ALA A 263 14.48 54.06 31.60
CA ALA A 263 15.52 53.32 32.33
C ALA A 263 15.15 51.88 32.59
N THR A 264 13.86 51.60 32.92
CA THR A 264 13.35 50.24 33.12
C THR A 264 13.39 49.41 31.85
N LEU A 265 12.98 50.00 30.71
CA LEU A 265 12.99 49.32 29.42
C LEU A 265 14.41 49.08 28.88
N GLU A 266 15.34 50.04 29.08
CA GLU A 266 16.75 49.92 28.71
C GLU A 266 17.48 48.89 29.57
N ALA A 267 17.18 48.81 30.86
CA ALA A 267 17.76 47.84 31.80
C ALA A 267 17.20 46.42 31.60
N ARG A 268 16.14 46.22 30.82
CA ARG A 268 15.52 44.94 30.63
C ARG A 268 16.44 43.99 29.86
N SER A 269 16.79 42.87 30.48
CA SER A 269 17.68 41.84 29.89
C SER A 269 16.96 40.89 28.93
N SER A 270 15.64 40.68 29.09
CA SER A 270 14.86 39.76 28.27
C SER A 270 13.41 40.22 28.12
N ASP A 271 12.88 40.15 26.94
CA ASP A 271 11.48 40.44 26.62
C ASP A 271 10.58 39.19 26.71
N GLU A 272 11.15 37.98 26.89
CA GLU A 272 10.39 36.72 26.93
C GLU A 272 9.18 36.70 27.89
N PRO A 273 9.24 37.25 29.11
CA PRO A 273 8.10 37.29 30.04
C PRO A 273 6.90 38.09 29.55
N PHE A 274 7.11 38.94 28.53
CA PHE A 274 6.10 39.83 27.97
C PHE A 274 5.51 39.31 26.67
N ILE A 275 6.04 38.22 26.12
CA ILE A 275 5.54 37.58 24.89
C ILE A 275 4.41 36.62 25.27
N LYS A 276 3.18 36.93 24.82
CA LYS A 276 2.02 36.11 25.12
C LYS A 276 2.14 34.73 24.44
N GLY A 277 1.87 33.66 25.18
CA GLY A 277 1.87 32.28 24.67
C GLY A 277 3.25 31.70 24.35
N LEU A 278 4.35 32.40 24.71
CA LEU A 278 5.71 31.93 24.42
C LEU A 278 6.00 30.60 25.10
N ARG A 279 5.64 30.46 26.39
CA ARG A 279 5.91 29.24 27.17
C ARG A 279 5.16 28.03 26.59
N GLU A 280 3.92 28.20 26.20
CA GLU A 280 3.11 27.15 25.58
C GLU A 280 3.79 26.64 24.28
N LYS A 281 4.25 27.56 23.45
CA LYS A 281 4.96 27.17 22.19
C LYS A 281 6.30 26.48 22.48
N GLN A 282 7.02 26.90 23.52
CA GLN A 282 8.28 26.25 23.91
C GLN A 282 8.04 24.83 24.41
N GLU A 283 6.97 24.58 25.17
CA GLU A 283 6.60 23.24 25.62
C GLU A 283 6.12 22.37 24.45
N GLU A 284 5.38 22.93 23.49
CA GLU A 284 5.00 22.19 22.26
C GLU A 284 6.23 21.75 21.45
N VAL A 285 7.22 22.64 21.26
CA VAL A 285 8.47 22.30 20.57
C VAL A 285 9.16 21.13 21.27
N LYS A 286 9.28 21.21 22.60
CA LYS A 286 9.89 20.15 23.39
C LYS A 286 9.12 18.85 23.26
N PHE A 287 7.79 18.89 23.34
CA PHE A 287 6.92 17.73 23.18
C PHE A 287 7.16 17.04 21.83
N TYR A 288 7.14 17.78 20.70
CA TYR A 288 7.32 17.17 19.38
C TYR A 288 8.73 16.66 19.12
N ARG A 289 9.76 17.25 19.73
CA ARG A 289 11.14 16.78 19.62
C ARG A 289 11.42 15.53 20.43
N ASP A 290 10.85 15.46 21.62
CA ASP A 290 11.09 14.38 22.57
C ASP A 290 10.16 13.18 22.37
N LEU A 291 9.10 13.33 21.53
CA LEU A 291 8.13 12.28 21.29
C LEU A 291 8.79 11.07 20.62
N LYS A 292 8.71 9.93 21.29
CA LYS A 292 9.18 8.65 20.80
C LYS A 292 7.99 7.77 20.48
N LEU A 293 7.94 7.30 19.23
CA LEU A 293 6.96 6.30 18.80
C LEU A 293 7.50 4.92 19.17
N ASP A 294 6.66 4.07 19.76
CA ASP A 294 7.00 2.67 20.03
C ASP A 294 6.66 1.80 18.82
N PRO A 295 7.68 1.28 18.07
CA PRO A 295 7.43 0.46 16.90
C PRO A 295 6.68 -0.84 17.21
N SER A 296 6.76 -1.34 18.44
CA SER A 296 6.11 -2.59 18.85
C SER A 296 4.59 -2.47 18.98
N ALA A 297 4.11 -1.25 19.27
CA ALA A 297 2.69 -0.94 19.39
C ALA A 297 2.03 -0.56 18.06
N ILE A 298 2.82 -0.44 16.97
CA ILE A 298 2.32 -0.05 15.64
C ILE A 298 2.21 -1.29 14.75
N ARG A 299 1.05 -1.44 14.11
CA ARG A 299 0.80 -2.47 13.11
C ARG A 299 0.25 -1.83 11.84
N VAL A 300 0.72 -2.32 10.70
CA VAL A 300 0.33 -1.80 9.38
C VAL A 300 -0.70 -2.68 8.67
N PHE A 301 -1.02 -3.84 9.25
CA PHE A 301 -2.05 -4.77 8.78
C PHE A 301 -2.79 -5.43 9.97
N GLY A 302 -3.96 -5.99 9.71
CA GLY A 302 -4.82 -6.63 10.70
C GLY A 302 -4.32 -8.01 11.13
N LYS A 303 -4.75 -8.47 12.33
CA LYS A 303 -4.43 -9.81 12.88
C LYS A 303 -5.20 -10.97 12.21
N GLY A 304 -6.16 -10.68 11.34
CA GLY A 304 -7.10 -11.67 10.79
C GLY A 304 -6.58 -12.47 9.60
N ASP A 305 -5.26 -12.47 9.36
CA ASP A 305 -4.63 -13.12 8.22
C ASP A 305 -4.89 -14.63 8.22
N ALA A 306 -6.03 -15.01 7.66
CA ALA A 306 -6.36 -16.41 7.45
C ALA A 306 -5.61 -16.92 6.21
N VAL A 307 -4.66 -17.82 6.42
CA VAL A 307 -4.08 -18.59 5.32
C VAL A 307 -5.11 -19.60 4.86
N GLU A 308 -5.61 -19.43 3.65
CA GLU A 308 -6.51 -20.40 3.03
C GLU A 308 -5.70 -21.56 2.43
N LEU A 309 -5.69 -22.68 3.13
CA LEU A 309 -5.05 -23.92 2.65
C LEU A 309 -5.97 -24.57 1.61
N PRO A 310 -5.49 -24.82 0.39
CA PRO A 310 -6.29 -25.43 -0.66
C PRO A 310 -6.55 -26.89 -0.35
N GLY A 311 -7.81 -27.31 -0.38
CA GLY A 311 -8.19 -28.71 -0.25
C GLY A 311 -7.87 -29.57 -1.48
N GLN A 312 -7.59 -28.95 -2.65
CA GLN A 312 -7.32 -29.66 -3.90
C GLN A 312 -6.23 -28.93 -4.72
N PRO A 313 -5.39 -29.68 -5.46
CA PRO A 313 -4.38 -29.10 -6.34
C PRO A 313 -5.05 -28.36 -7.53
N ILE A 314 -4.51 -27.22 -7.91
CA ILE A 314 -4.95 -26.45 -9.08
C ILE A 314 -4.44 -27.04 -10.41
N ARG A 315 -3.35 -27.82 -10.36
CA ARG A 315 -2.74 -28.51 -11.51
C ARG A 315 -2.17 -29.87 -11.08
N PRO A 316 -2.15 -30.87 -11.98
CA PRO A 316 -2.87 -30.90 -13.23
C PRO A 316 -4.39 -31.09 -13.03
N LYS A 317 -5.21 -30.58 -13.95
CA LYS A 317 -6.66 -30.88 -13.95
C LYS A 317 -6.85 -32.30 -14.45
N LYS A 318 -6.81 -33.28 -13.55
CA LYS A 318 -6.84 -34.74 -13.85
C LYS A 318 -8.03 -35.11 -14.75
N SER A 319 -9.23 -34.63 -14.43
CA SER A 319 -10.43 -34.87 -15.22
C SER A 319 -10.32 -34.34 -16.66
N PHE A 320 -9.70 -33.20 -16.87
CA PHE A 320 -9.51 -32.60 -18.20
C PHE A 320 -8.49 -33.42 -19.02
N ILE A 321 -7.38 -33.87 -18.40
CA ILE A 321 -6.38 -34.68 -19.09
C ILE A 321 -6.98 -36.03 -19.52
N VAL A 322 -7.75 -36.67 -18.65
CA VAL A 322 -8.43 -37.94 -18.99
C VAL A 322 -9.46 -37.73 -20.08
N LEU A 323 -10.25 -36.67 -20.02
CA LEU A 323 -11.22 -36.34 -21.07
C LEU A 323 -10.52 -36.08 -22.39
N LEU A 324 -9.45 -35.28 -22.38
CA LEU A 324 -8.68 -34.96 -23.61
C LEU A 324 -8.03 -36.21 -24.21
N SER A 325 -7.45 -37.09 -23.38
CA SER A 325 -6.86 -38.35 -23.83
C SER A 325 -7.91 -39.32 -24.42
N LEU A 326 -9.14 -39.31 -23.85
CA LEU A 326 -10.26 -40.08 -24.38
C LEU A 326 -10.69 -39.56 -25.76
N VAL A 327 -10.84 -38.26 -25.92
CA VAL A 327 -11.22 -37.63 -27.22
C VAL A 327 -10.15 -37.88 -28.27
N LEU A 328 -8.86 -37.70 -27.94
CA LEU A 328 -7.75 -37.94 -28.83
C LEU A 328 -7.61 -39.44 -29.17
N GLY A 329 -7.79 -40.32 -28.19
CA GLY A 329 -7.73 -41.78 -28.41
C GLY A 329 -8.84 -42.30 -29.32
N LEU A 330 -10.07 -41.84 -29.08
CA LEU A 330 -11.21 -42.17 -29.97
C LEU A 330 -11.04 -41.59 -31.37
N GLY A 331 -10.59 -40.33 -31.49
CA GLY A 331 -10.33 -39.68 -32.77
C GLY A 331 -9.26 -40.40 -33.59
N ALA A 332 -8.14 -40.75 -32.97
CA ALA A 332 -7.07 -41.53 -33.63
C ALA A 332 -7.52 -42.95 -34.02
N GLY A 333 -8.25 -43.62 -33.14
CA GLY A 333 -8.83 -44.92 -33.42
C GLY A 333 -9.81 -44.88 -34.59
N PHE A 334 -10.62 -43.84 -34.63
CA PHE A 334 -11.57 -43.57 -35.72
C PHE A 334 -10.86 -43.37 -37.05
N PHE A 335 -9.83 -42.53 -37.05
CA PHE A 335 -9.03 -42.24 -38.23
C PHE A 335 -8.37 -43.51 -38.79
N ILE A 336 -7.73 -44.30 -37.94
CA ILE A 336 -7.10 -45.57 -38.32
C ILE A 336 -8.15 -46.57 -38.83
N GLY A 337 -9.32 -46.63 -38.22
CA GLY A 337 -10.43 -47.43 -38.66
C GLY A 337 -10.89 -47.10 -40.10
N ILE A 338 -11.03 -45.82 -40.41
CA ILE A 338 -11.41 -45.34 -41.76
C ILE A 338 -10.31 -45.68 -42.77
N VAL A 339 -9.05 -45.43 -42.46
CA VAL A 339 -7.92 -45.75 -43.36
C VAL A 339 -7.87 -47.25 -43.67
N LYS A 340 -8.06 -48.09 -42.66
CA LYS A 340 -8.08 -49.56 -42.82
C LYS A 340 -9.28 -50.04 -43.67
N ASP A 341 -10.46 -49.47 -43.45
CA ASP A 341 -11.65 -49.80 -44.26
C ASP A 341 -11.44 -49.40 -45.72
N PHE A 342 -10.84 -48.24 -45.96
CA PHE A 342 -10.50 -47.77 -47.28
C PHE A 342 -9.48 -48.69 -48.01
N TRP A 343 -8.45 -49.16 -47.29
CA TRP A 343 -7.47 -50.10 -47.84
C TRP A 343 -8.05 -51.50 -48.07
N SER A 344 -8.91 -51.98 -47.16
CA SER A 344 -9.55 -53.31 -47.35
C SER A 344 -10.51 -53.35 -48.55
N ARG A 345 -11.15 -52.23 -48.86
CA ARG A 345 -12.03 -52.08 -50.01
C ARG A 345 -11.26 -51.99 -51.34
N ARG A 346 -10.01 -51.49 -51.34
CA ARG A 346 -9.13 -51.43 -52.53
C ARG A 346 -8.41 -52.76 -52.84
N GLY A 347 -8.26 -53.63 -51.80
CA GLY A 347 -7.55 -54.90 -51.93
C GLY A 347 -8.41 -56.09 -52.32
N ALA A 348 -9.72 -55.96 -52.57
CA ALA A 348 -10.55 -57.05 -53.08
C ALA A 348 -10.42 -57.13 -54.58
N PRO A 349 -9.83 -58.23 -55.17
CA PRO A 349 -9.83 -58.44 -56.59
C PRO A 349 -11.27 -58.61 -57.04
N LYS A 350 -11.68 -57.85 -58.05
CA LYS A 350 -12.92 -58.13 -58.83
C LYS A 350 -12.73 -59.47 -59.54
N ILE A 351 -13.41 -60.50 -59.06
CA ILE A 351 -13.66 -61.71 -59.74
C ILE A 351 -14.95 -61.59 -60.55
#